data_a5f559f79ba681f801b7a64b7ac1f389
#
_entry.id   a5f559f79ba681f801b7a64b7ac1f389
#
_cell.length_a   1.000
_cell.length_b   1.000
_cell.length_c   1.000
_cell.angle_alpha   90.00
_cell.angle_beta   90.00
_cell.angle_gamma   90.00
#
_symmetry.space_group_name_H-M   'P 1'
#
loop_
_entity.id
_entity.type
_entity.pdbx_description
1 polymer ?
#
loop_
_entity_poly.entity_id
_entity_poly.type
_entity_poly.pdbx_seq_one_letter_code
_entity_poly.pdbx_strand_id
1 'polypeptide(L)'
;MAQRHLPALLIIMDGCGLAPADGENAVAAAKTPFLDSLYEKYPHTTLGASGEDVGLPDGQMGNSEVGHLNIGAGRIVFQELSRINNAIKDGSIAKNEVFVKAMDDVKADGKTLHLMGLMSPGGVHSHMNHVEALVKMAAEHGVKTVRVHAFMDGRDVDPQSGAGYMSEFCAFLAKISE
;
A
#
# COMPACT_ATOMS: atom_id res chain seq x y z
N MET A 1 31.54 26.07 28.55
CA MET A 1 30.24 26.75 28.49
C MET A 1 29.22 25.75 28.06
N ALA A 2 28.19 25.46 28.85
CA ALA A 2 27.13 24.52 28.45
C ALA A 2 26.35 25.14 27.30
N GLN A 3 26.25 24.43 26.20
CA GLN A 3 25.46 24.83 25.01
C GLN A 3 24.00 24.91 25.44
N ARG A 4 23.40 26.09 25.44
CA ARG A 4 21.98 26.27 25.74
C ARG A 4 21.21 25.70 24.57
N HIS A 5 20.59 24.53 24.74
CA HIS A 5 19.62 24.03 23.80
C HIS A 5 18.36 24.91 23.86
N LEU A 6 18.07 25.63 22.79
CA LEU A 6 16.80 26.34 22.66
C LEU A 6 15.70 25.31 22.41
N PRO A 7 14.51 25.48 23.00
CA PRO A 7 13.37 24.61 22.71
C PRO A 7 12.96 24.73 21.24
N ALA A 8 12.61 23.60 20.63
CA ALA A 8 11.99 23.58 19.31
C ALA A 8 10.47 23.37 19.45
N LEU A 9 9.71 24.05 18.61
CA LEU A 9 8.24 23.90 18.53
C LEU A 9 7.88 23.41 17.14
N LEU A 10 7.19 22.27 17.05
CA LEU A 10 6.56 21.77 15.84
C LEU A 10 5.05 22.02 15.93
N ILE A 11 4.49 22.71 14.93
CA ILE A 11 3.04 22.93 14.81
C ILE A 11 2.55 22.20 13.58
N ILE A 12 1.61 21.29 13.75
CA ILE A 12 0.98 20.54 12.67
C ILE A 12 -0.46 21.05 12.50
N MET A 13 -0.73 21.66 11.35
CA MET A 13 -2.09 22.03 10.96
C MET A 13 -2.69 20.88 10.17
N ASP A 14 -3.19 19.88 10.89
CA ASP A 14 -3.70 18.64 10.31
C ASP A 14 -4.90 18.92 9.38
N GLY A 15 -4.89 18.26 8.21
CA GLY A 15 -5.89 18.48 7.17
C GLY A 15 -5.70 19.75 6.34
N CYS A 16 -4.70 20.60 6.65
CA CYS A 16 -4.39 21.78 5.84
C CYS A 16 -3.44 21.39 4.70
N GLY A 17 -3.91 21.57 3.46
CA GLY A 17 -3.12 21.29 2.24
C GLY A 17 -3.07 22.50 1.33
N LEU A 18 -2.22 22.42 0.30
CA LEU A 18 -2.10 23.42 -0.74
C LEU A 18 -3.03 23.06 -1.92
N ALA A 19 -3.82 23.99 -2.35
CA ALA A 19 -4.69 23.87 -3.51
C ALA A 19 -4.74 25.20 -4.28
N PRO A 20 -5.20 25.20 -5.55
CA PRO A 20 -5.39 26.45 -6.30
C PRO A 20 -6.26 27.44 -5.51
N ALA A 21 -5.99 28.73 -5.71
CA ALA A 21 -6.76 29.82 -5.10
C ALA A 21 -8.07 30.03 -5.88
N ASP A 22 -9.00 29.11 -5.75
CA ASP A 22 -10.35 29.15 -6.32
C ASP A 22 -11.41 29.41 -5.23
N GLY A 23 -12.67 29.51 -5.63
CA GLY A 23 -13.77 29.81 -4.71
C GLY A 23 -14.05 28.70 -3.67
N GLU A 24 -13.47 27.52 -3.82
CA GLU A 24 -13.65 26.38 -2.92
C GLU A 24 -12.52 26.26 -1.89
N ASN A 25 -11.42 26.99 -2.09
CA ASN A 25 -10.26 26.98 -1.20
C ASN A 25 -10.43 27.98 -0.04
N ALA A 26 -10.93 27.50 1.09
CA ALA A 26 -11.14 28.31 2.29
C ALA A 26 -9.85 28.92 2.85
N VAL A 27 -8.70 28.27 2.71
CA VAL A 27 -7.40 28.79 3.17
C VAL A 27 -6.99 29.98 2.32
N ALA A 28 -7.14 29.90 1.00
CA ALA A 28 -6.83 31.00 0.09
C ALA A 28 -7.82 32.19 0.24
N ALA A 29 -9.06 31.92 0.61
CA ALA A 29 -10.07 32.97 0.87
C ALA A 29 -9.91 33.64 2.24
N ALA A 30 -9.21 33.05 3.17
CA ALA A 30 -9.02 33.59 4.52
C ALA A 30 -7.99 34.73 4.53
N LYS A 31 -8.15 35.64 5.48
CA LYS A 31 -7.16 36.70 5.75
C LYS A 31 -6.10 36.15 6.72
N THR A 32 -4.96 35.76 6.21
CA THR A 32 -3.89 35.09 6.96
C THR A 32 -2.55 35.84 6.92
N PRO A 33 -2.51 37.17 7.23
CA PRO A 33 -1.33 38.01 6.99
C PRO A 33 -0.06 37.52 7.71
N PHE A 34 -0.19 36.85 8.84
CA PHE A 34 0.95 36.28 9.53
C PHE A 34 1.49 35.03 8.78
N LEU A 35 0.62 34.08 8.42
CA LEU A 35 1.03 32.88 7.66
C LEU A 35 1.60 33.28 6.30
N ASP A 36 0.97 34.22 5.61
CA ASP A 36 1.45 34.73 4.31
C ASP A 36 2.88 35.27 4.46
N SER A 37 3.14 36.04 5.53
CA SER A 37 4.48 36.57 5.81
C SER A 37 5.55 35.50 6.09
N LEU A 38 5.16 34.31 6.52
CA LEU A 38 6.12 33.20 6.74
C LEU A 38 6.65 32.66 5.42
N TYR A 39 5.78 32.53 4.41
CA TYR A 39 6.18 32.12 3.06
C TYR A 39 7.18 33.08 2.41
N GLU A 40 7.05 34.38 2.70
CA GLU A 40 7.96 35.40 2.19
C GLU A 40 9.30 35.43 2.92
N LYS A 41 9.31 35.19 4.24
CA LYS A 41 10.47 35.47 5.09
C LYS A 41 11.32 34.26 5.40
N TYR A 42 10.76 33.06 5.32
CA TYR A 42 11.43 31.83 5.79
C TYR A 42 11.48 30.77 4.69
N PRO A 43 12.51 29.91 4.71
CA PRO A 43 12.55 28.76 3.82
C PRO A 43 11.33 27.85 4.00
N HIS A 44 10.77 27.40 2.90
CA HIS A 44 9.61 26.50 2.89
C HIS A 44 9.74 25.49 1.76
N THR A 45 9.05 24.37 1.88
CA THR A 45 8.95 23.33 0.86
C THR A 45 7.60 22.64 0.94
N THR A 46 7.31 21.80 -0.04
CA THR A 46 6.11 20.97 -0.06
C THR A 46 6.46 19.51 0.08
N LEU A 47 5.59 18.75 0.72
CA LEU A 47 5.68 17.29 0.85
C LEU A 47 4.43 16.67 0.23
N GLY A 48 4.59 15.51 -0.42
CA GLY A 48 3.45 14.69 -0.82
C GLY A 48 2.72 14.17 0.41
N ALA A 49 1.38 14.19 0.35
CA ALA A 49 0.52 13.81 1.47
C ALA A 49 -0.40 12.64 1.14
N SER A 50 -0.15 11.90 0.04
CA SER A 50 -0.97 10.78 -0.42
C SER A 50 -0.10 9.70 -1.09
N GLY A 51 -0.67 8.54 -1.31
CA GLY A 51 -0.04 7.45 -2.04
C GLY A 51 1.30 7.02 -1.45
N GLU A 52 2.24 6.68 -2.31
CA GLU A 52 3.56 6.16 -1.91
C GLU A 52 4.38 7.15 -1.09
N ASP A 53 4.16 8.46 -1.24
CA ASP A 53 4.84 9.51 -0.46
C ASP A 53 4.56 9.41 1.04
N VAL A 54 3.48 8.77 1.43
CA VAL A 54 3.12 8.52 2.83
C VAL A 54 3.02 7.03 3.17
N GLY A 55 3.51 6.17 2.29
CA GLY A 55 3.55 4.71 2.51
C GLY A 55 2.25 3.98 2.23
N LEU A 56 1.29 4.62 1.57
CA LEU A 56 0.05 4.02 1.09
C LEU A 56 0.20 3.53 -0.36
N PRO A 57 -0.72 2.69 -0.86
CA PRO A 57 -0.79 2.38 -2.29
C PRO A 57 -0.96 3.65 -3.15
N ASP A 58 -0.45 3.59 -4.38
CA ASP A 58 -0.62 4.69 -5.33
C ASP A 58 -2.10 5.05 -5.52
N GLY A 59 -2.38 6.35 -5.66
CA GLY A 59 -3.74 6.89 -5.80
C GLY A 59 -4.58 6.91 -4.52
N GLN A 60 -4.11 6.35 -3.42
CA GLN A 60 -4.84 6.39 -2.15
C GLN A 60 -4.60 7.72 -1.43
N MET A 61 -5.68 8.37 -1.00
CA MET A 61 -5.61 9.61 -0.23
C MET A 61 -4.96 9.37 1.14
N GLY A 62 -4.07 10.27 1.54
CA GLY A 62 -3.45 10.26 2.86
C GLY A 62 -4.44 10.50 4.00
N ASN A 63 -3.99 10.25 5.20
CA ASN A 63 -4.74 10.49 6.43
C ASN A 63 -3.81 10.92 7.57
N SER A 64 -4.40 11.36 8.67
CA SER A 64 -3.66 11.84 9.85
C SER A 64 -2.72 10.78 10.43
N GLU A 65 -3.13 9.52 10.46
CA GLU A 65 -2.35 8.42 11.06
C GLU A 65 -1.02 8.24 10.32
N VAL A 66 -1.05 8.03 9.00
CA VAL A 66 0.18 7.83 8.22
C VAL A 66 1.04 9.09 8.17
N GLY A 67 0.43 10.28 8.12
CA GLY A 67 1.17 11.55 8.14
C GLY A 67 1.96 11.73 9.43
N HIS A 68 1.33 11.58 10.59
CA HIS A 68 2.00 11.68 11.89
C HIS A 68 3.02 10.57 12.10
N LEU A 69 2.75 9.35 11.63
CA LEU A 69 3.70 8.25 11.71
C LEU A 69 4.99 8.57 10.92
N ASN A 70 4.87 9.11 9.72
CA ASN A 70 6.02 9.48 8.89
C ASN A 70 6.82 10.65 9.50
N ILE A 71 6.13 11.66 10.04
CA ILE A 71 6.78 12.78 10.76
C ILE A 71 7.56 12.24 11.96
N GLY A 72 6.93 11.38 12.77
CA GLY A 72 7.57 10.81 13.95
C GLY A 72 8.74 9.87 13.64
N ALA A 73 8.64 9.11 12.55
CA ALA A 73 9.69 8.19 12.09
C ALA A 73 10.83 8.90 11.34
N GLY A 74 10.62 10.12 10.84
CA GLY A 74 11.58 10.83 9.99
C GLY A 74 11.86 10.14 8.64
N ARG A 75 10.95 9.28 8.19
CA ARG A 75 11.02 8.54 6.93
C ARG A 75 9.64 8.06 6.51
N ILE A 76 9.50 7.66 5.25
CA ILE A 76 8.27 6.98 4.79
C ILE A 76 8.17 5.61 5.48
N VAL A 77 7.02 5.35 6.11
CA VAL A 77 6.67 4.06 6.72
C VAL A 77 5.60 3.40 5.86
N PHE A 78 6.03 2.46 5.02
CA PHE A 78 5.11 1.74 4.16
C PHE A 78 4.13 0.88 4.97
N GLN A 79 2.85 1.03 4.67
CA GLN A 79 1.77 0.20 5.22
C GLN A 79 1.87 -1.23 4.67
N GLU A 80 1.23 -2.19 5.34
CA GLU A 80 1.38 -3.62 5.01
C GLU A 80 1.07 -3.93 3.54
N LEU A 81 -0.03 -3.39 3.01
CA LEU A 81 -0.40 -3.60 1.60
C LEU A 81 0.68 -3.08 0.65
N SER A 82 1.18 -1.86 0.89
CA SER A 82 2.27 -1.27 0.10
C SER A 82 3.57 -2.07 0.21
N ARG A 83 3.89 -2.60 1.40
CA ARG A 83 5.06 -3.46 1.60
C ARG A 83 4.97 -4.74 0.78
N ILE A 84 3.80 -5.39 0.75
CA ILE A 84 3.56 -6.59 -0.04
C ILE A 84 3.64 -6.26 -1.53
N ASN A 85 2.99 -5.18 -1.97
CA ASN A 85 3.05 -4.72 -3.35
C ASN A 85 4.49 -4.49 -3.81
N ASN A 86 5.29 -3.79 -3.00
CA ASN A 86 6.69 -3.53 -3.30
C ASN A 86 7.51 -4.84 -3.34
N ALA A 87 7.28 -5.77 -2.41
CA ALA A 87 7.97 -7.04 -2.40
C ALA A 87 7.63 -7.93 -3.62
N ILE A 88 6.42 -7.79 -4.17
CA ILE A 88 6.04 -8.44 -5.43
C ILE A 88 6.72 -7.74 -6.62
N LYS A 89 6.71 -6.41 -6.64
CA LYS A 89 7.28 -5.59 -7.72
C LYS A 89 8.78 -5.77 -7.87
N ASP A 90 9.52 -5.84 -6.76
CA ASP A 90 10.98 -6.03 -6.75
C ASP A 90 11.42 -7.51 -6.70
N GLY A 91 10.47 -8.44 -6.61
CA GLY A 91 10.71 -9.87 -6.56
C GLY A 91 11.23 -10.40 -5.22
N SER A 92 11.31 -9.56 -4.19
CA SER A 92 11.80 -9.99 -2.86
C SER A 92 10.85 -10.95 -2.15
N ILE A 93 9.57 -10.96 -2.51
CA ILE A 93 8.59 -11.93 -1.99
C ILE A 93 9.01 -13.38 -2.26
N ALA A 94 9.64 -13.63 -3.40
CA ALA A 94 10.15 -14.96 -3.77
C ALA A 94 11.33 -15.44 -2.90
N LYS A 95 11.91 -14.53 -2.11
CA LYS A 95 13.00 -14.82 -1.17
C LYS A 95 12.52 -14.95 0.27
N ASN A 96 11.21 -14.82 0.51
CA ASN A 96 10.66 -14.98 1.86
C ASN A 96 10.81 -16.41 2.32
N GLU A 97 11.67 -16.64 3.32
CA GLU A 97 12.05 -17.96 3.81
C GLU A 97 10.86 -18.81 4.28
N VAL A 98 9.82 -18.18 4.82
CA VAL A 98 8.61 -18.88 5.28
C VAL A 98 7.82 -19.42 4.10
N PHE A 99 7.64 -18.64 3.04
CA PHE A 99 6.95 -19.09 1.84
C PHE A 99 7.76 -20.14 1.08
N VAL A 100 9.06 -19.91 0.91
CA VAL A 100 9.97 -20.88 0.30
C VAL A 100 9.89 -22.22 1.02
N LYS A 101 10.07 -22.21 2.35
CA LYS A 101 9.99 -23.42 3.15
C LYS A 101 8.64 -24.14 3.02
N ALA A 102 7.53 -23.41 3.07
CA ALA A 102 6.20 -24.00 2.94
C ALA A 102 6.00 -24.69 1.58
N MET A 103 6.50 -24.07 0.50
CA MET A 103 6.41 -24.63 -0.85
C MET A 103 7.33 -25.85 -1.02
N ASP A 104 8.53 -25.80 -0.47
CA ASP A 104 9.47 -26.92 -0.50
C ASP A 104 8.96 -28.13 0.31
N ASP A 105 8.39 -27.89 1.50
CA ASP A 105 7.79 -28.95 2.33
C ASP A 105 6.61 -29.62 1.59
N VAL A 106 5.70 -28.83 1.00
CA VAL A 106 4.56 -29.33 0.23
C VAL A 106 5.01 -30.13 -0.99
N LYS A 107 6.04 -29.65 -1.68
CA LYS A 107 6.64 -30.33 -2.84
C LYS A 107 7.27 -31.66 -2.45
N ALA A 108 8.07 -31.68 -1.37
CA ALA A 108 8.73 -32.87 -0.89
C ALA A 108 7.73 -33.96 -0.48
N ASP A 109 6.66 -33.56 0.18
CA ASP A 109 5.60 -34.45 0.63
C ASP A 109 4.62 -34.88 -0.48
N GLY A 110 4.68 -34.25 -1.67
CA GLY A 110 3.72 -34.47 -2.76
C GLY A 110 2.31 -34.05 -2.44
N LYS A 111 2.15 -33.09 -1.50
CA LYS A 111 0.86 -32.60 -1.04
C LYS A 111 0.36 -31.42 -1.86
N THR A 112 -0.80 -30.91 -1.48
CA THR A 112 -1.45 -29.74 -2.11
C THR A 112 -1.14 -28.48 -1.32
N LEU A 113 -0.71 -27.41 -1.99
CA LEU A 113 -0.66 -26.08 -1.44
C LEU A 113 -2.06 -25.43 -1.49
N HIS A 114 -2.52 -24.93 -0.37
CA HIS A 114 -3.78 -24.22 -0.28
C HIS A 114 -3.51 -22.73 -0.03
N LEU A 115 -4.01 -21.89 -0.91
CA LEU A 115 -4.03 -20.42 -0.76
C LEU A 115 -5.45 -19.97 -0.50
N MET A 116 -5.63 -18.98 0.36
CA MET A 116 -6.96 -18.44 0.65
C MET A 116 -6.87 -16.93 0.86
N GLY A 117 -7.87 -16.19 0.36
CA GLY A 117 -7.92 -14.75 0.47
C GLY A 117 -9.07 -14.12 -0.30
N LEU A 118 -9.23 -12.82 -0.12
CA LEU A 118 -10.23 -12.03 -0.81
C LEU A 118 -9.79 -11.80 -2.26
N MET A 119 -10.65 -12.18 -3.21
CA MET A 119 -10.35 -12.14 -4.65
C MET A 119 -10.96 -10.90 -5.28
N SER A 120 -10.34 -9.77 -5.06
CA SER A 120 -10.69 -8.50 -5.69
C SER A 120 -9.48 -7.57 -5.82
N PRO A 121 -9.55 -6.53 -6.65
CA PRO A 121 -8.56 -5.45 -6.70
C PRO A 121 -8.82 -4.34 -5.68
N GLY A 122 -9.77 -4.48 -4.75
CA GLY A 122 -10.15 -3.44 -3.79
C GLY A 122 -9.01 -2.92 -2.92
N GLY A 123 -8.06 -3.81 -2.56
CA GLY A 123 -6.81 -3.38 -1.92
C GLY A 123 -6.97 -2.85 -0.49
N VAL A 124 -8.06 -3.19 0.20
CA VAL A 124 -8.29 -2.82 1.60
C VAL A 124 -7.78 -3.91 2.54
N HIS A 125 -8.24 -5.14 2.35
CA HIS A 125 -7.87 -6.29 3.19
C HIS A 125 -6.87 -7.22 2.51
N SER A 126 -6.92 -7.32 1.20
CA SER A 126 -5.98 -8.04 0.34
C SER A 126 -6.10 -7.55 -1.11
N HIS A 127 -5.28 -8.08 -1.99
CA HIS A 127 -5.36 -7.78 -3.42
C HIS A 127 -5.14 -9.07 -4.20
N MET A 128 -5.94 -9.31 -5.26
CA MET A 128 -5.84 -10.54 -6.06
C MET A 128 -4.44 -10.77 -6.65
N ASN A 129 -3.70 -9.70 -6.98
CA ASN A 129 -2.32 -9.79 -7.46
C ASN A 129 -1.38 -10.47 -6.45
N HIS A 130 -1.69 -10.43 -5.15
CA HIS A 130 -0.90 -11.12 -4.12
C HIS A 130 -1.06 -12.64 -4.27
N VAL A 131 -2.28 -13.10 -4.51
CA VAL A 131 -2.57 -14.52 -4.75
C VAL A 131 -1.91 -14.98 -6.05
N GLU A 132 -1.98 -14.17 -7.10
CA GLU A 132 -1.30 -14.45 -8.37
C GLU A 132 0.22 -14.58 -8.20
N ALA A 133 0.84 -13.70 -7.41
CA ALA A 133 2.27 -13.77 -7.12
C ALA A 133 2.63 -15.08 -6.39
N LEU A 134 1.82 -15.49 -5.41
CA LEU A 134 2.03 -16.76 -4.70
C LEU A 134 1.82 -17.98 -5.59
N VAL A 135 0.87 -17.95 -6.51
CA VAL A 135 0.67 -19.02 -7.51
C VAL A 135 1.86 -19.12 -8.44
N LYS A 136 2.38 -18.00 -8.97
CA LYS A 136 3.61 -17.98 -9.78
C LYS A 136 4.78 -18.56 -9.01
N MET A 137 4.98 -18.11 -7.80
CA MET A 137 6.04 -18.62 -6.91
C MET A 137 5.93 -20.13 -6.70
N ALA A 138 4.72 -20.65 -6.46
CA ALA A 138 4.49 -22.07 -6.28
C ALA A 138 4.83 -22.89 -7.54
N ALA A 139 4.49 -22.35 -8.73
CA ALA A 139 4.84 -22.97 -10.01
C ALA A 139 6.36 -22.99 -10.22
N GLU A 140 7.06 -21.89 -9.95
CA GLU A 140 8.52 -21.77 -10.05
C GLU A 140 9.24 -22.74 -9.09
N HIS A 141 8.67 -22.96 -7.89
CA HIS A 141 9.17 -23.97 -6.94
C HIS A 141 8.83 -25.41 -7.35
N GLY A 142 7.99 -25.62 -8.37
CA GLY A 142 7.59 -26.94 -8.85
C GLY A 142 6.57 -27.64 -7.95
N VAL A 143 5.73 -26.90 -7.26
CA VAL A 143 4.57 -27.43 -6.52
C VAL A 143 3.54 -27.94 -7.53
N LYS A 144 3.22 -29.24 -7.49
CA LYS A 144 2.37 -29.89 -8.50
C LYS A 144 0.89 -29.51 -8.39
N THR A 145 0.41 -29.22 -7.20
CA THR A 145 -1.01 -28.96 -6.98
C THR A 145 -1.19 -27.75 -6.07
N VAL A 146 -1.82 -26.72 -6.60
CA VAL A 146 -2.22 -25.51 -5.86
C VAL A 146 -3.74 -25.41 -5.91
N ARG A 147 -4.38 -25.12 -4.78
CA ARG A 147 -5.81 -24.85 -4.69
C ARG A 147 -6.02 -23.49 -4.07
N VAL A 148 -6.78 -22.63 -4.75
CA VAL A 148 -7.12 -21.31 -4.26
C VAL A 148 -8.56 -21.32 -3.75
N HIS A 149 -8.74 -20.93 -2.50
CA HIS A 149 -10.03 -20.70 -1.86
C HIS A 149 -10.36 -19.21 -1.98
N ALA A 150 -11.07 -18.86 -3.04
CA ALA A 150 -11.42 -17.49 -3.35
C ALA A 150 -12.55 -17.00 -2.44
N PHE A 151 -12.27 -16.01 -1.59
CA PHE A 151 -13.30 -15.31 -0.84
C PHE A 151 -13.81 -14.16 -1.69
N MET A 152 -15.12 -14.12 -1.92
CA MET A 152 -15.72 -13.11 -2.77
C MET A 152 -15.85 -11.79 -2.01
N ASP A 153 -15.56 -10.70 -2.71
CA ASP A 153 -15.73 -9.33 -2.23
C ASP A 153 -17.05 -8.75 -2.78
N GLY A 154 -17.54 -7.75 -2.15
CA GLY A 154 -18.75 -7.03 -2.53
C GLY A 154 -18.97 -5.83 -1.61
N ARG A 155 -17.95 -5.50 -0.82
CA ARG A 155 -17.90 -4.34 0.07
C ARG A 155 -16.92 -3.28 -0.43
N ASP A 156 -15.72 -3.72 -0.81
CA ASP A 156 -14.64 -2.82 -1.24
C ASP A 156 -14.61 -2.66 -2.77
N VAL A 157 -15.40 -3.47 -3.47
CA VAL A 157 -15.67 -3.40 -4.91
C VAL A 157 -17.17 -3.61 -5.16
N ASP A 158 -17.60 -3.39 -6.40
CA ASP A 158 -19.00 -3.61 -6.80
C ASP A 158 -19.45 -5.04 -6.44
N PRO A 159 -20.59 -5.22 -5.73
CA PRO A 159 -21.09 -6.54 -5.35
C PRO A 159 -21.35 -7.51 -6.48
N GLN A 160 -21.51 -7.02 -7.71
CA GLN A 160 -21.75 -7.84 -8.91
C GLN A 160 -20.48 -8.15 -9.72
N SER A 161 -19.31 -7.61 -9.32
CA SER A 161 -18.04 -7.72 -10.07
C SER A 161 -17.34 -9.07 -9.93
N GLY A 162 -17.68 -9.87 -8.92
CA GLY A 162 -16.96 -11.09 -8.56
C GLY A 162 -16.81 -12.11 -9.68
N ALA A 163 -17.81 -12.27 -10.54
CA ALA A 163 -17.72 -13.19 -11.69
C ALA A 163 -16.65 -12.75 -12.70
N GLY A 164 -16.47 -11.42 -12.90
CA GLY A 164 -15.42 -10.86 -13.74
C GLY A 164 -14.04 -11.19 -13.20
N TYR A 165 -13.78 -10.91 -11.93
CA TYR A 165 -12.49 -11.19 -11.29
C TYR A 165 -12.14 -12.69 -11.29
N MET A 166 -13.13 -13.55 -11.07
CA MET A 166 -12.90 -15.00 -11.17
C MET A 166 -12.58 -15.44 -12.59
N SER A 167 -13.21 -14.85 -13.61
CA SER A 167 -12.89 -15.13 -15.01
C SER A 167 -11.46 -14.73 -15.36
N GLU A 168 -11.02 -13.55 -14.92
CA GLU A 168 -9.65 -13.05 -15.11
C GLU A 168 -8.64 -13.97 -14.41
N PHE A 169 -8.93 -14.34 -13.18
CA PHE A 169 -8.07 -15.24 -12.42
C PHE A 169 -7.99 -16.64 -13.03
N CYS A 170 -9.08 -17.20 -13.51
CA CYS A 170 -9.08 -18.48 -14.24
C CYS A 170 -8.25 -18.41 -15.52
N ALA A 171 -8.35 -17.31 -16.27
CA ALA A 171 -7.53 -17.08 -17.45
C ALA A 171 -6.02 -16.96 -17.10
N PHE A 172 -5.70 -16.34 -15.97
CA PHE A 172 -4.34 -16.30 -15.44
C PHE A 172 -3.84 -17.71 -15.08
N LEU A 173 -4.64 -18.50 -14.36
CA LEU A 173 -4.27 -19.88 -13.98
C LEU A 173 -4.02 -20.78 -15.19
N ALA A 174 -4.81 -20.63 -16.26
CA ALA A 174 -4.62 -21.38 -17.49
C ALA A 174 -3.23 -21.15 -18.10
N LYS A 175 -2.76 -19.89 -18.11
CA LYS A 175 -1.42 -19.53 -18.61
C LYS A 175 -0.25 -20.07 -17.77
N ILE A 176 -0.48 -20.30 -16.48
CA ILE A 176 0.55 -20.85 -15.59
C ILE A 176 0.61 -22.38 -15.65
N SER A 177 -0.48 -23.00 -16.08
CA SER A 177 -0.60 -24.47 -16.18
C SER A 177 -0.04 -25.06 -17.48
N GLU A 178 0.31 -24.20 -18.45
CA GLU A 178 1.01 -24.56 -19.70
C GLU A 178 2.54 -24.69 -19.46
#